data_e3b277672fc7884bfc45e759fc64d8d3
#
_entry.id   e3b277672fc7884bfc45e759fc64d8d3
#
_cell.length_a   1.000
_cell.length_b   1.000
_cell.length_c   1.000
_cell.angle_alpha   90.00
_cell.angle_beta   90.00
_cell.angle_gamma   90.00
#
_symmetry.space_group_name_H-M   'P 1'
#
loop_
_entity.id
_entity.type
_entity.pdbx_description
1 polymer ?
#
loop_
_entity_poly.entity_id
_entity_poly.type
_entity_poly.pdbx_seq_one_letter_code
_entity_poly.pdbx_strand_id
1 'polypeptide(L)'
;MESHMIHITQRAHMSLTGLEKVISMEPELVEVETTADHLAMKGQNLHAEKLDMEKGELQLTGTIQGMLYSDKKGKKKAAAIAKRLFR
;
A
#
# COMPACT_ATOMS: atom_id res chain seq x y z
N MET A 1 -19.80 -2.16 -6.11
CA MET A 1 -18.72 -1.36 -5.49
C MET A 1 -17.74 -2.29 -4.79
N GLU A 2 -16.48 -2.13 -5.11
CA GLU A 2 -15.46 -2.99 -4.52
C GLU A 2 -15.14 -2.53 -3.12
N SER A 3 -15.01 -3.49 -2.21
CA SER A 3 -14.61 -3.19 -0.85
C SER A 3 -13.10 -3.25 -0.73
N HIS A 4 -12.58 -2.40 0.14
CA HIS A 4 -11.16 -2.39 0.43
C HIS A 4 -10.86 -3.34 1.57
N MET A 5 -9.99 -4.32 1.31
CA MET A 5 -9.60 -5.29 2.31
C MET A 5 -8.09 -5.51 2.22
N ILE A 6 -7.49 -5.75 3.36
CA ILE A 6 -6.08 -6.10 3.43
C ILE A 6 -5.94 -7.38 4.24
N HIS A 7 -5.19 -8.31 3.70
CA HIS A 7 -4.90 -9.57 4.37
C HIS A 7 -3.39 -9.76 4.41
N ILE A 8 -2.83 -9.87 5.60
CA ILE A 8 -1.38 -10.01 5.80
C ILE A 8 -1.09 -11.34 6.46
N THR A 9 -0.16 -12.09 5.87
CA THR A 9 0.27 -13.38 6.41
C THR A 9 1.72 -13.28 6.85
N GLN A 10 1.97 -13.46 8.14
CA GLN A 10 3.30 -13.48 8.73
C GLN A 10 4.17 -12.27 8.35
N ARG A 11 3.54 -11.14 8.05
CA ARG A 11 4.23 -9.92 7.64
C ARG A 11 5.11 -10.08 6.40
N ALA A 12 4.96 -11.18 5.70
CA ALA A 12 5.79 -11.48 4.52
C ALA A 12 4.98 -11.51 3.23
N HIS A 13 3.67 -11.56 3.32
CA HIS A 13 2.79 -11.61 2.16
C HIS A 13 1.54 -10.79 2.45
N MET A 14 1.15 -9.95 1.51
CA MET A 14 -0.03 -9.12 1.67
C MET A 14 -0.91 -9.19 0.43
N SER A 15 -2.21 -9.33 0.65
CA SER A 15 -3.21 -9.21 -0.40
C SER A 15 -4.07 -8.00 -0.12
N LEU A 16 -4.30 -7.18 -1.13
CA LEU A 16 -5.06 -5.94 -0.99
C LEU A 16 -6.11 -5.88 -2.09
N THR A 17 -7.34 -5.53 -1.70
CA THR A 17 -8.42 -5.29 -2.66
C THR A 17 -8.88 -3.85 -2.56
N GLY A 18 -9.68 -3.39 -3.53
CA GLY A 18 -10.13 -2.02 -3.57
C GLY A 18 -9.05 -1.05 -4.02
N LEU A 19 -8.08 -1.54 -4.77
CA LEU A 19 -7.01 -0.70 -5.29
C LEU A 19 -7.52 0.17 -6.42
N GLU A 20 -7.26 1.47 -6.35
CA GLU A 20 -7.66 2.40 -7.41
C GLU A 20 -6.47 2.89 -8.21
N LYS A 21 -5.32 3.08 -7.56
CA LYS A 21 -4.17 3.65 -8.24
C LYS A 21 -2.89 3.28 -7.49
N VAL A 22 -1.83 3.02 -8.24
CA VAL A 22 -0.50 2.85 -7.66
C VAL A 22 0.25 4.17 -7.86
N ILE A 23 0.71 4.75 -6.76
CA ILE A 23 1.44 6.01 -6.80
C ILE A 23 2.94 5.77 -6.84
N SER A 24 3.42 4.86 -5.99
CA SER A 24 4.85 4.56 -5.90
C SER A 24 5.03 3.10 -5.51
N MET A 25 6.02 2.46 -6.11
CA MET A 25 6.32 1.06 -5.82
C MET A 25 7.83 0.92 -5.67
N GLU A 26 8.30 1.14 -4.46
CA GLU A 26 9.72 1.01 -4.14
C GLU A 26 9.91 -0.12 -3.15
N PRO A 27 11.09 -0.76 -3.11
CA PRO A 27 11.31 -1.89 -2.20
C PRO A 27 11.10 -1.56 -0.72
N GLU A 28 11.22 -0.30 -0.35
CA GLU A 28 11.08 0.12 1.04
C GLU A 28 9.79 0.87 1.32
N LEU A 29 9.11 1.34 0.28
CA LEU A 29 7.90 2.13 0.44
C LEU A 29 6.99 1.94 -0.76
N VAL A 30 5.76 1.50 -0.48
CA VAL A 30 4.73 1.36 -1.50
C VAL A 30 3.58 2.29 -1.15
N GLU A 31 3.18 3.14 -2.09
CA GLU A 31 2.08 4.07 -1.90
C GLU A 31 1.00 3.81 -2.95
N VAL A 32 -0.23 3.66 -2.49
CA VAL A 32 -1.36 3.39 -3.37
C VAL A 32 -2.58 4.19 -2.91
N GLU A 33 -3.52 4.36 -3.82
CA GLU A 33 -4.84 4.89 -3.49
C GLU A 33 -5.83 3.74 -3.55
N THR A 34 -6.69 3.66 -2.54
CA THR A 34 -7.71 2.63 -2.44
C THR A 34 -9.10 3.28 -2.48
N THR A 35 -10.15 2.45 -2.49
CA THR A 35 -11.51 2.97 -2.42
C THR A 35 -11.80 3.69 -1.11
N ALA A 36 -11.01 3.41 -0.08
CA ALA A 36 -11.15 4.07 1.22
C ALA A 36 -10.29 5.34 1.27
N ASP A 37 -8.96 5.18 1.26
CA ASP A 37 -8.05 6.30 1.43
C ASP A 37 -6.71 6.00 0.78
N HIS A 38 -5.80 6.97 0.87
CA HIS A 38 -4.41 6.79 0.48
C HIS A 38 -3.73 5.88 1.50
N LEU A 39 -2.95 4.93 1.02
CA LEU A 39 -2.27 3.97 1.88
C LEU A 39 -0.78 3.97 1.56
N ALA A 40 0.04 4.13 2.58
CA ALA A 40 1.49 4.01 2.48
C ALA A 40 1.93 2.80 3.29
N MET A 41 2.78 1.97 2.70
CA MET A 41 3.27 0.76 3.35
C MET A 41 4.79 0.78 3.34
N LYS A 42 5.38 0.57 4.51
CA LYS A 42 6.82 0.52 4.65
C LYS A 42 7.29 -0.90 4.91
N GLY A 43 8.43 -1.24 4.36
CA GLY A 43 9.02 -2.55 4.59
C GLY A 43 10.39 -2.69 3.98
N GLN A 44 10.77 -3.92 3.71
CA GLN A 44 12.04 -4.25 3.07
C GLN A 44 11.78 -5.28 1.99
N ASN A 45 12.46 -5.11 0.86
CA ASN A 45 12.32 -6.01 -0.27
C ASN A 45 10.87 -6.19 -0.73
N LEU A 46 10.08 -5.12 -0.60
CA LEU A 46 8.69 -5.14 -1.03
C LEU A 46 8.64 -5.16 -2.56
N HIS A 47 7.82 -6.05 -3.10
CA HIS A 47 7.57 -6.05 -4.53
C HIS A 47 6.21 -6.65 -4.81
N ALA A 48 5.65 -6.28 -5.96
CA ALA A 48 4.35 -6.78 -6.36
C ALA A 48 4.50 -8.17 -6.97
N GLU A 49 3.84 -9.12 -6.35
CA GLU A 49 3.76 -10.47 -6.90
C GLU A 49 2.67 -10.54 -7.95
N LYS A 50 1.59 -9.81 -7.72
CA LYS A 50 0.47 -9.75 -8.65
C LYS A 50 -0.17 -8.36 -8.58
N LEU A 51 -0.48 -7.80 -9.73
CA LEU A 51 -1.19 -6.52 -9.81
C LEU A 51 -2.26 -6.63 -10.89
N ASP A 52 -3.53 -6.44 -10.48
CA ASP A 52 -4.65 -6.46 -11.39
C ASP A 52 -5.47 -5.19 -11.19
N MET A 53 -5.26 -4.22 -12.07
CA MET A 53 -5.93 -2.92 -11.94
C MET A 53 -7.41 -3.01 -12.29
N GLU A 54 -7.81 -3.95 -13.12
CA GLU A 54 -9.22 -4.11 -13.46
C GLU A 54 -10.03 -4.59 -12.27
N LYS A 55 -9.47 -5.49 -11.49
CA LYS A 55 -10.13 -6.01 -10.29
C LYS A 55 -9.77 -5.22 -9.04
N GLY A 56 -8.80 -4.33 -9.13
CA GLY A 56 -8.34 -3.59 -7.98
C GLY A 56 -7.63 -4.46 -6.96
N GLU A 57 -6.82 -5.41 -7.43
CA GLU A 57 -6.11 -6.35 -6.56
C GLU A 57 -4.62 -6.17 -6.65
N LEU A 58 -3.97 -6.24 -5.50
CA LEU A 58 -2.52 -6.17 -5.40
C LEU A 58 -2.03 -7.19 -4.40
N GLN A 59 -1.00 -7.94 -4.79
CA GLN A 59 -0.34 -8.87 -3.88
C GLN A 59 1.13 -8.48 -3.77
N LEU A 60 1.57 -8.26 -2.54
CA LEU A 60 2.95 -7.88 -2.26
C LEU A 60 3.66 -8.98 -1.48
N THR A 61 4.95 -9.11 -1.71
CA THR A 61 5.81 -9.95 -0.89
C THR A 61 6.97 -9.10 -0.37
N GLY A 62 7.66 -9.62 0.63
CA GLY A 62 8.74 -8.93 1.31
C GLY A 62 8.46 -8.88 2.80
N THR A 63 9.08 -7.95 3.51
CA THR A 63 8.84 -7.77 4.93
C THR A 63 8.06 -6.49 5.13
N ILE A 64 6.86 -6.60 5.70
CA ILE A 64 6.00 -5.45 5.95
C ILE A 64 6.24 -4.96 7.37
N GLN A 65 6.70 -3.71 7.49
CA GLN A 65 7.03 -3.13 8.80
C GLN A 65 5.97 -2.18 9.32
N GLY A 66 5.24 -1.52 8.44
CA GLY A 66 4.21 -0.60 8.88
C GLY A 66 3.32 -0.14 7.75
N MET A 67 2.16 0.40 8.12
CA MET A 67 1.18 0.92 7.17
C MET A 67 0.57 2.18 7.75
N LEU A 68 0.26 3.13 6.87
CA LEU A 68 -0.36 4.39 7.26
C LEU A 68 -1.43 4.78 6.26
N TYR A 69 -2.64 4.98 6.76
CA TYR A 69 -3.73 5.54 5.96
C TYR A 69 -3.77 7.04 6.10
N SER A 70 -4.14 7.72 5.03
CA SER A 70 -4.34 9.16 5.08
C SER A 70 -5.36 9.58 4.04
N ASP A 71 -5.90 10.78 4.20
CA ASP A 71 -6.88 11.34 3.29
C ASP A 71 -6.29 11.47 1.89
N LYS A 72 -7.05 11.10 0.87
CA LYS A 72 -6.60 11.19 -0.52
C LYS A 72 -6.21 12.61 -0.90
N LYS A 73 -6.88 13.60 -0.36
CA LYS A 73 -6.59 15.01 -0.64
C LYS A 73 -5.25 15.46 -0.08
N GLY A 74 -4.76 14.76 0.92
CA GLY A 74 -3.48 15.07 1.54
C GLY A 74 -2.37 14.14 1.16
N LYS A 75 -2.43 13.51 0.00
CA LYS A 75 -1.48 12.47 -0.36
C LYS A 75 -0.02 12.92 -0.34
N LYS A 76 0.27 14.15 -0.74
CA LYS A 76 1.64 14.67 -0.67
C LYS A 76 2.11 14.80 0.77
N LYS A 77 1.21 15.28 1.60
CA LYS A 77 1.45 15.41 3.03
C LYS A 77 1.61 14.05 3.67
N ALA A 78 0.78 13.10 3.24
CA ALA A 78 0.84 11.73 3.72
C ALA A 78 2.18 11.07 3.41
N ALA A 79 2.69 11.26 2.20
CA ALA A 79 3.97 10.70 1.82
C ALA A 79 5.10 11.27 2.67
N ALA A 80 5.08 12.57 2.94
CA ALA A 80 6.08 13.20 3.78
C ALA A 80 6.01 12.68 5.21
N ILE A 81 4.79 12.53 5.73
CA ILE A 81 4.58 12.02 7.07
C ILE A 81 5.04 10.57 7.16
N ALA A 82 4.69 9.76 6.17
CA ALA A 82 5.09 8.35 6.14
C ALA A 82 6.61 8.22 6.15
N LYS A 83 7.30 9.00 5.35
CA LYS A 83 8.76 8.99 5.32
C LYS A 83 9.35 9.39 6.67
N ARG A 84 8.72 10.35 7.31
CA ARG A 84 9.19 10.84 8.61
C ARG A 84 8.96 9.82 9.71
N LEU A 85 7.79 9.19 9.72
CA LEU A 85 7.43 8.22 10.75
C LEU A 85 8.22 6.91 10.61
N PHE A 86 8.55 6.56 9.39
CA PHE A 86 9.19 5.27 9.09
C PHE A 86 10.71 5.35 9.01
N ARG A 87 11.26 6.49 9.28
CA ARG A 87 12.73 6.63 9.26
C ARG A 87 13.39 6.01 10.45
#